data_c60d852cebac3509d3e1afe422bf6599
#
_entry.id   c60d852cebac3509d3e1afe422bf6599
#
_cell.length_a   1.000
_cell.length_b   1.000
_cell.length_c   1.000
_cell.angle_alpha   90.00
_cell.angle_beta   90.00
_cell.angle_gamma   90.00
#
_symmetry.space_group_name_H-M   'P 1'
#
loop_
_entity.id
_entity.type
_entity.pdbx_description
1 polymer ?
#
loop_
_entity_poly.entity_id
_entity_poly.type
_entity_poly.pdbx_seq_one_letter_code
_entity_poly.pdbx_strand_id
1 'polypeptide(L)'
;MFTNYFIKKKIQALVSDAGGRPHRSLSLDEARSLLVLYNIEDHEDVMRALEPLRKAKKDIKTCVYVPSGGADIPFDDSNIPVHSKSDLNAWGFPSDSVLEKVGALKADILIDITRPGCYALQYIALRHPSAFKVGIKYPGQEWYDLGLTVTDLSLIHI
;
A
#
# COMPACT_ATOMS: atom_id res chain seq x y z
N MET A 1 9.84 8.72 17.57
CA MET A 1 9.92 10.09 17.05
C MET A 1 10.98 10.25 15.98
N PHE A 2 12.22 9.87 16.26
CA PHE A 2 13.29 9.93 15.26
C PHE A 2 13.07 8.98 14.08
N THR A 3 12.50 7.79 14.32
CA THR A 3 12.23 6.82 13.27
C THR A 3 11.29 7.37 12.18
N ASN A 4 10.24 8.09 12.58
CA ASN A 4 9.31 8.69 11.62
C ASN A 4 9.97 9.79 10.78
N TYR A 5 10.91 10.51 11.35
CA TYR A 5 11.64 11.54 10.62
C TYR A 5 12.49 10.95 9.49
N PHE A 6 13.23 9.88 9.78
CA PHE A 6 14.11 9.25 8.79
C PHE A 6 13.32 8.59 7.66
N ILE A 7 12.27 7.83 8.01
CA ILE A 7 11.46 7.18 6.98
C ILE A 7 10.74 8.22 6.11
N LYS A 8 10.25 9.29 6.71
CA LYS A 8 9.61 10.39 5.98
C LYS A 8 10.58 11.02 4.98
N LYS A 9 11.83 11.27 5.40
CA LYS A 9 12.86 11.82 4.50
C LYS A 9 13.15 10.86 3.34
N LYS A 10 13.24 9.57 3.60
CA LYS A 10 13.47 8.58 2.56
C LYS A 10 12.31 8.54 1.56
N ILE A 11 11.07 8.63 2.05
CA ILE A 11 9.89 8.70 1.20
C ILE A 11 9.96 9.94 0.31
N GLN A 12 10.33 11.09 0.85
CA GLN A 12 10.46 12.31 0.06
C GLN A 12 11.51 12.17 -1.04
N ALA A 13 12.62 11.50 -0.76
CA ALA A 13 13.65 11.23 -1.75
C ALA A 13 13.11 10.31 -2.86
N LEU A 14 12.36 9.27 -2.50
CA LEU A 14 11.74 8.35 -3.47
C LEU A 14 10.70 9.05 -4.33
N VAL A 15 9.95 10.00 -3.77
CA VAL A 15 8.99 10.80 -4.53
C VAL A 15 9.72 11.61 -5.61
N SER A 16 10.84 12.24 -5.26
CA SER A 16 11.63 13.00 -6.23
C SER A 16 12.14 12.10 -7.36
N ASP A 17 12.59 10.89 -7.03
CA ASP A 17 13.04 9.91 -8.04
C ASP A 17 11.88 9.39 -8.89
N ALA A 18 10.70 9.22 -8.30
CA ALA A 18 9.53 8.69 -8.98
C ALA A 18 9.01 9.65 -10.06
N GLY A 19 9.32 10.92 -9.99
CA GLY A 19 8.94 11.90 -11.01
C GLY A 19 9.47 11.59 -12.41
N GLY A 20 10.54 10.79 -12.51
CA GLY A 20 11.09 10.34 -13.79
C GLY A 20 10.56 9.00 -14.26
N ARG A 21 9.69 8.35 -13.49
CA ARG A 21 9.13 7.05 -13.82
C ARG A 21 8.18 7.16 -15.01
N PRO A 22 8.23 6.23 -15.99
CA PRO A 22 7.27 6.25 -17.07
C PRO A 22 5.87 5.98 -16.52
N HIS A 23 4.94 6.83 -16.90
CA HIS A 23 3.53 6.68 -16.53
C HIS A 23 2.81 5.87 -17.59
N ARG A 24 2.09 4.86 -17.14
CA ARG A 24 1.24 4.06 -17.99
C ARG A 24 -0.16 4.06 -17.41
N SER A 25 -1.10 4.64 -18.14
CA SER A 25 -2.50 4.57 -17.77
C SER A 25 -3.01 3.17 -18.05
N LEU A 26 -3.59 2.53 -17.04
CA LEU A 26 -4.11 1.18 -17.15
C LEU A 26 -5.50 1.16 -16.53
N SER A 27 -6.50 0.70 -17.30
CA SER A 27 -7.84 0.58 -16.75
C SER A 27 -7.94 -0.64 -15.83
N LEU A 28 -8.89 -0.61 -14.90
CA LEU A 28 -9.13 -1.73 -14.01
C LEU A 28 -9.53 -3.00 -14.75
N ASP A 29 -10.23 -2.84 -15.88
CA ASP A 29 -10.63 -3.98 -16.71
C ASP A 29 -9.43 -4.65 -17.38
N GLU A 30 -8.43 -3.87 -17.78
CA GLU A 30 -7.22 -4.39 -18.41
C GLU A 30 -6.26 -5.02 -17.39
N ALA A 31 -6.28 -4.56 -16.15
CA ALA A 31 -5.39 -5.06 -15.10
C ALA A 31 -5.78 -6.48 -14.70
N ARG A 32 -4.79 -7.35 -14.60
CA ARG A 32 -4.98 -8.74 -14.16
C ARG A 32 -4.56 -8.95 -12.72
N SER A 33 -3.57 -8.21 -12.26
CA SER A 33 -3.01 -8.35 -10.92
C SER A 33 -3.06 -7.03 -10.18
N LEU A 34 -3.49 -7.10 -8.92
CA LEU A 34 -3.63 -5.94 -8.05
C LEU A 34 -2.88 -6.18 -6.74
N LEU A 35 -2.23 -5.15 -6.24
CA LEU A 35 -1.65 -5.13 -4.90
C LEU A 35 -2.31 -4.01 -4.12
N VAL A 36 -2.96 -4.35 -3.02
CA VAL A 36 -3.68 -3.39 -2.18
C VAL A 36 -2.98 -3.25 -0.83
N LEU A 37 -2.65 -2.02 -0.45
CA LEU A 37 -2.03 -1.72 0.83
C LEU A 37 -3.03 -1.01 1.73
N TYR A 38 -3.19 -1.48 2.95
CA TYR A 38 -4.14 -0.90 3.88
C TYR A 38 -3.77 -1.20 5.34
N ASN A 39 -4.42 -0.50 6.26
CA ASN A 39 -4.27 -0.72 7.70
C ASN A 39 -5.25 -1.79 8.17
N ILE A 40 -4.87 -2.56 9.18
CA ILE A 40 -5.69 -3.68 9.68
C ILE A 40 -7.08 -3.24 10.12
N GLU A 41 -7.22 -2.01 10.60
CA GLU A 41 -8.52 -1.48 11.02
C GLU A 41 -9.54 -1.47 9.89
N ASP A 42 -9.08 -1.40 8.65
CA ASP A 42 -9.94 -1.33 7.47
C ASP A 42 -10.15 -2.68 6.79
N HIS A 43 -9.70 -3.77 7.42
CA HIS A 43 -9.66 -5.10 6.80
C HIS A 43 -11.02 -5.56 6.26
N GLU A 44 -12.08 -5.47 7.06
CA GLU A 44 -13.41 -5.94 6.64
C GLU A 44 -13.94 -5.14 5.47
N ASP A 45 -13.78 -3.82 5.50
CA ASP A 45 -14.25 -2.94 4.44
C ASP A 45 -13.48 -3.20 3.14
N VAL A 46 -12.17 -3.42 3.25
CA VAL A 46 -11.33 -3.72 2.09
C VAL A 46 -11.73 -5.07 1.49
N MET A 47 -11.91 -6.10 2.31
CA MET A 47 -12.32 -7.42 1.81
C MET A 47 -13.66 -7.35 1.10
N ARG A 48 -14.60 -6.59 1.63
CA ARG A 48 -15.91 -6.38 1.00
C ARG A 48 -15.78 -5.66 -0.34
N ALA A 49 -14.96 -4.62 -0.39
CA ALA A 49 -14.74 -3.85 -1.61
C ALA A 49 -14.06 -4.65 -2.71
N LEU A 50 -13.20 -5.61 -2.33
CA LEU A 50 -12.46 -6.44 -3.28
C LEU A 50 -13.27 -7.62 -3.82
N GLU A 51 -14.41 -7.94 -3.21
CA GLU A 51 -15.19 -9.10 -3.59
C GLU A 51 -15.59 -9.13 -5.08
N PRO A 52 -16.10 -8.02 -5.67
CA PRO A 52 -16.41 -8.02 -7.11
C PRO A 52 -15.19 -8.31 -7.99
N LEU A 53 -14.01 -7.85 -7.58
CA LEU A 53 -12.78 -8.08 -8.32
C LEU A 53 -12.33 -9.53 -8.22
N ARG A 54 -12.54 -10.17 -7.08
CA ARG A 54 -12.27 -11.60 -6.91
C ARG A 54 -13.18 -12.43 -7.79
N LYS A 55 -14.45 -12.05 -7.88
CA LYS A 55 -15.42 -12.70 -8.77
C LYS A 55 -15.04 -12.55 -10.23
N ALA A 56 -14.39 -11.44 -10.59
CA ALA A 56 -13.85 -11.22 -11.93
C ALA A 56 -12.54 -11.98 -12.19
N LYS A 57 -12.11 -12.84 -11.28
CA LYS A 57 -10.91 -13.70 -11.36
C LYS A 57 -9.61 -12.91 -11.49
N LYS A 58 -9.53 -11.72 -10.93
CA LYS A 58 -8.29 -10.98 -10.87
C LYS A 58 -7.39 -11.55 -9.76
N ASP A 59 -6.08 -11.52 -9.99
CA ASP A 59 -5.10 -11.92 -8.99
C ASP A 59 -4.89 -10.76 -8.02
N ILE A 60 -5.43 -10.90 -6.80
CA ILE A 60 -5.39 -9.85 -5.79
C ILE A 60 -4.50 -10.27 -4.63
N LYS A 61 -3.46 -9.47 -4.39
CA LYS A 61 -2.60 -9.62 -3.21
C LYS A 61 -2.78 -8.39 -2.34
N THR A 62 -2.61 -8.55 -1.04
CA THR A 62 -2.73 -7.44 -0.10
C THR A 62 -1.51 -7.35 0.81
N CYS A 63 -1.19 -6.14 1.23
CA CYS A 63 -0.16 -5.87 2.20
C CYS A 63 -0.79 -5.06 3.33
N VAL A 64 -0.78 -5.61 4.55
CA VAL A 64 -1.58 -5.12 5.67
C VAL A 64 -0.66 -4.67 6.79
N TYR A 65 -0.80 -3.43 7.22
CA TYR A 65 -0.05 -2.94 8.38
C TYR A 65 -0.76 -3.30 9.68
N VAL A 66 -0.04 -4.02 10.55
CA VAL A 66 -0.56 -4.50 11.83
C VAL A 66 0.25 -3.86 12.96
N PRO A 67 -0.31 -2.85 13.65
CA PRO A 67 0.38 -2.23 14.78
C PRO A 67 0.40 -3.14 16.00
N SER A 68 1.27 -2.83 16.96
CA SER A 68 1.32 -3.50 18.24
C SER A 68 -0.04 -3.48 18.93
N GLY A 69 -0.54 -4.64 19.35
CA GLY A 69 -1.86 -4.73 19.95
C GLY A 69 -3.01 -4.68 18.96
N GLY A 70 -2.71 -4.73 17.66
CA GLY A 70 -3.74 -4.79 16.63
C GLY A 70 -4.48 -6.12 16.62
N ALA A 71 -5.58 -6.15 15.88
CA ALA A 71 -6.42 -7.34 15.78
C ALA A 71 -5.63 -8.53 15.21
N ASP A 72 -5.86 -9.70 15.77
CA ASP A 72 -5.29 -10.94 15.29
C ASP A 72 -6.25 -11.54 14.26
N ILE A 73 -5.88 -11.46 12.98
CA ILE A 73 -6.68 -11.95 11.87
C ILE A 73 -5.86 -13.02 11.15
N PRO A 74 -6.49 -14.14 10.78
CA PRO A 74 -5.77 -15.15 10.00
C PRO A 74 -5.44 -14.60 8.61
N PHE A 75 -4.18 -14.73 8.21
CA PHE A 75 -3.71 -14.33 6.89
C PHE A 75 -3.40 -15.57 6.07
N ASP A 76 -3.78 -15.53 4.80
CA ASP A 76 -3.44 -16.57 3.84
C ASP A 76 -2.26 -16.11 2.96
N ASP A 77 -1.90 -16.90 1.95
CA ASP A 77 -0.78 -16.59 1.07
C ASP A 77 -1.01 -15.33 0.22
N SER A 78 -2.25 -14.88 0.09
CA SER A 78 -2.56 -13.67 -0.67
C SER A 78 -2.45 -12.39 0.18
N ASN A 79 -2.27 -12.51 1.48
CA ASN A 79 -2.15 -11.38 2.40
C ASN A 79 -0.77 -11.39 3.05
N ILE A 80 -0.03 -10.30 2.90
CA ILE A 80 1.27 -10.14 3.53
C ILE A 80 1.12 -9.17 4.69
N PRO A 81 1.20 -9.65 5.95
CA PRO A 81 1.15 -8.75 7.10
C PRO A 81 2.50 -8.06 7.31
N VAL A 82 2.46 -6.80 7.68
CA VAL A 82 3.63 -6.04 8.12
C VAL A 82 3.40 -5.67 9.58
N HIS A 83 3.98 -6.45 10.47
CA HIS A 83 3.86 -6.24 11.91
C HIS A 83 4.84 -5.18 12.38
N SER A 84 4.35 -4.19 13.10
CA SER A 84 5.20 -3.09 13.57
C SER A 84 6.32 -3.55 14.50
N LYS A 85 6.11 -4.64 15.22
CA LYS A 85 7.12 -5.17 16.16
C LYS A 85 8.23 -5.96 15.48
N SER A 86 7.89 -6.79 14.50
CA SER A 86 8.82 -7.78 13.96
C SER A 86 9.28 -7.50 12.53
N ASP A 87 8.53 -6.72 11.78
CA ASP A 87 8.75 -6.56 10.34
C ASP A 87 9.33 -5.19 9.98
N LEU A 88 9.57 -4.33 10.97
CA LEU A 88 10.23 -3.04 10.79
C LEU A 88 11.60 -3.04 11.47
N ASN A 89 12.55 -2.35 10.86
CA ASN A 89 13.86 -2.15 11.49
C ASN A 89 13.80 -1.02 12.53
N ALA A 90 14.94 -0.73 13.17
CA ALA A 90 15.04 0.30 14.20
C ALA A 90 14.66 1.70 13.71
N TRP A 91 14.73 1.95 12.41
CA TRP A 91 14.43 3.23 11.80
C TRP A 91 12.98 3.33 11.28
N GLY A 92 12.18 2.28 11.48
CA GLY A 92 10.80 2.26 11.01
C GLY A 92 10.61 1.82 9.57
N PHE A 93 11.68 1.41 8.88
CA PHE A 93 11.57 0.89 7.52
C PHE A 93 11.16 -0.57 7.53
N PRO A 94 10.42 -1.04 6.51
CA PRO A 94 10.17 -2.46 6.37
C PRO A 94 11.47 -3.25 6.28
N SER A 95 11.48 -4.44 6.89
CA SER A 95 12.65 -5.31 6.85
C SER A 95 12.93 -5.79 5.43
N ASP A 96 14.17 -6.24 5.19
CA ASP A 96 14.55 -6.79 3.88
C ASP A 96 13.67 -7.98 3.50
N SER A 97 13.29 -8.80 4.46
CA SER A 97 12.39 -9.93 4.24
C SER A 97 11.04 -9.49 3.70
N VAL A 98 10.45 -8.45 4.28
CA VAL A 98 9.17 -7.89 3.80
C VAL A 98 9.33 -7.31 2.41
N LEU A 99 10.39 -6.53 2.19
CA LEU A 99 10.65 -5.90 0.88
C LEU A 99 10.82 -6.94 -0.22
N GLU A 100 11.50 -8.04 0.06
CA GLU A 100 11.66 -9.13 -0.90
C GLU A 100 10.32 -9.81 -1.23
N LYS A 101 9.52 -10.10 -0.21
CA LYS A 101 8.21 -10.74 -0.41
C LYS A 101 7.29 -9.86 -1.25
N VAL A 102 7.20 -8.58 -0.90
CA VAL A 102 6.32 -7.66 -1.62
C VAL A 102 6.86 -7.36 -3.01
N GLY A 103 8.17 -7.16 -3.14
CA GLY A 103 8.80 -6.89 -4.43
C GLY A 103 8.69 -8.04 -5.43
N ALA A 104 8.52 -9.26 -4.94
CA ALA A 104 8.32 -10.44 -5.80
C ALA A 104 6.89 -10.54 -6.32
N LEU A 105 5.94 -9.80 -5.74
CA LEU A 105 4.57 -9.81 -6.20
C LEU A 105 4.42 -8.98 -7.47
N LYS A 106 3.84 -9.58 -8.50
CA LYS A 106 3.51 -8.83 -9.70
C LYS A 106 2.21 -8.09 -9.47
N ALA A 107 2.19 -6.82 -9.84
CA ALA A 107 0.98 -6.02 -9.79
C ALA A 107 0.94 -5.06 -10.96
N ASP A 108 -0.10 -5.15 -11.77
CA ASP A 108 -0.36 -4.18 -12.82
C ASP A 108 -0.77 -2.85 -12.20
N ILE A 109 -1.58 -2.90 -11.14
CA ILE A 109 -2.01 -1.73 -10.40
C ILE A 109 -1.72 -1.95 -8.92
N LEU A 110 -1.09 -0.96 -8.31
CA LEU A 110 -0.94 -0.88 -6.86
C LEU A 110 -1.96 0.13 -6.33
N ILE A 111 -2.75 -0.27 -5.34
CA ILE A 111 -3.75 0.58 -4.71
C ILE A 111 -3.36 0.79 -3.26
N ASP A 112 -3.04 2.03 -2.90
CA ASP A 112 -2.65 2.39 -1.55
C ASP A 112 -3.77 3.18 -0.88
N ILE A 113 -4.45 2.53 0.05
CA ILE A 113 -5.49 3.16 0.87
C ILE A 113 -5.08 3.20 2.34
N THR A 114 -3.79 3.31 2.59
CA THR A 114 -3.27 3.43 3.94
C THR A 114 -3.66 4.77 4.56
N ARG A 115 -3.80 4.76 5.87
CA ARG A 115 -4.11 5.97 6.64
C ARG A 115 -2.90 6.90 6.70
N PRO A 116 -3.12 8.21 6.91
CA PRO A 116 -2.01 9.15 7.03
C PRO A 116 -1.02 8.74 8.13
N GLY A 117 0.26 8.91 7.86
CA GLY A 117 1.31 8.59 8.81
C GLY A 117 1.79 7.15 8.78
N CYS A 118 1.19 6.28 7.97
CA CYS A 118 1.67 4.90 7.81
C CYS A 118 2.86 4.86 6.83
N TYR A 119 4.01 5.34 7.29
CA TYR A 119 5.18 5.51 6.42
C TYR A 119 5.77 4.19 5.93
N ALA A 120 5.62 3.12 6.71
CA ALA A 120 6.12 1.81 6.30
C ALA A 120 5.47 1.34 4.99
N LEU A 121 4.14 1.42 4.90
CA LEU A 121 3.44 1.04 3.68
C LEU A 121 3.63 2.06 2.56
N GLN A 122 3.77 3.34 2.87
CA GLN A 122 4.10 4.35 1.86
C GLN A 122 5.46 4.06 1.22
N TYR A 123 6.44 3.65 2.02
CA TYR A 123 7.75 3.25 1.51
C TYR A 123 7.63 2.07 0.55
N ILE A 124 6.83 1.06 0.92
CA ILE A 124 6.57 -0.10 0.07
C ILE A 124 5.89 0.34 -1.24
N ALA A 125 4.88 1.19 -1.15
CA ALA A 125 4.13 1.66 -2.32
C ALA A 125 5.04 2.36 -3.33
N LEU A 126 5.95 3.19 -2.85
CA LEU A 126 6.85 3.94 -3.72
C LEU A 126 7.94 3.07 -4.34
N ARG A 127 8.39 2.04 -3.63
CA ARG A 127 9.45 1.15 -4.13
C ARG A 127 8.93 0.03 -5.02
N HIS A 128 7.65 -0.31 -4.94
CA HIS A 128 7.11 -1.42 -5.72
C HIS A 128 7.18 -1.10 -7.22
N PRO A 129 7.58 -2.07 -8.06
CA PRO A 129 7.76 -1.84 -9.49
C PRO A 129 6.46 -1.91 -10.31
N SER A 130 5.30 -1.71 -9.69
CA SER A 130 4.03 -1.71 -10.40
C SER A 130 3.96 -0.63 -11.48
N ALA A 131 3.25 -0.91 -12.57
CA ALA A 131 3.16 0.00 -13.71
C ALA A 131 2.30 1.22 -13.42
N PHE A 132 1.28 1.06 -12.59
CA PHE A 132 0.33 2.15 -12.28
C PHE A 132 0.02 2.13 -10.79
N LYS A 133 0.06 3.30 -10.16
CA LYS A 133 -0.16 3.43 -8.72
C LYS A 133 -1.30 4.40 -8.44
N VAL A 134 -2.28 3.91 -7.68
CA VAL A 134 -3.46 4.65 -7.24
C VAL A 134 -3.39 4.82 -5.74
N GLY A 135 -3.67 6.00 -5.23
CA GLY A 135 -3.68 6.22 -3.80
C GLY A 135 -4.59 7.35 -3.38
N ILE A 136 -4.81 7.46 -2.07
CA ILE A 136 -5.56 8.57 -1.51
C ILE A 136 -4.67 9.81 -1.51
N LYS A 137 -5.18 10.88 -2.07
CA LYS A 137 -4.46 12.16 -2.13
C LYS A 137 -4.62 12.89 -0.81
N TYR A 138 -3.52 13.06 -0.12
CA TYR A 138 -3.44 13.91 1.07
C TYR A 138 -2.72 15.21 0.72
N PRO A 139 -2.96 16.31 1.43
CA PRO A 139 -2.23 17.56 1.18
C PRO A 139 -0.71 17.36 1.23
N GLY A 140 -0.02 17.82 0.19
CA GLY A 140 1.43 17.70 0.10
C GLY A 140 1.93 16.32 -0.33
N GLN A 141 1.05 15.40 -0.67
CA GLN A 141 1.41 14.04 -1.05
C GLN A 141 0.82 13.71 -2.43
N GLU A 142 1.54 14.07 -3.47
CA GLU A 142 1.10 13.90 -4.86
C GLU A 142 2.07 12.97 -5.62
N TRP A 143 2.22 11.76 -5.14
CA TRP A 143 3.17 10.79 -5.71
C TRP A 143 2.54 9.62 -6.46
N TYR A 144 1.22 9.59 -6.59
CA TYR A 144 0.54 8.53 -7.30
C TYR A 144 0.19 8.95 -8.73
N ASP A 145 0.07 7.96 -9.61
CA ASP A 145 -0.38 8.19 -10.97
C ASP A 145 -1.82 8.70 -11.00
N LEU A 146 -2.63 8.19 -10.07
CA LEU A 146 -4.00 8.64 -9.85
C LEU A 146 -4.21 8.85 -8.36
N GLY A 147 -4.50 10.08 -7.97
CA GLY A 147 -4.84 10.42 -6.60
C GLY A 147 -6.34 10.53 -6.43
N LEU A 148 -6.86 9.85 -5.43
CA LEU A 148 -8.28 9.94 -5.06
C LEU A 148 -8.41 10.94 -3.92
N THR A 149 -9.23 11.97 -4.13
CA THR A 149 -9.52 12.94 -3.10
C THR A 149 -10.68 12.45 -2.25
N VAL A 150 -10.46 12.36 -0.95
CA VAL A 150 -11.46 11.91 0.00
C VAL A 150 -11.74 13.08 0.95
N THR A 151 -12.97 13.56 0.96
CA THR A 151 -13.40 14.65 1.84
C THR A 151 -13.80 14.15 3.22
N ASP A 152 -14.14 12.86 3.31
CA ASP A 152 -14.57 12.20 4.53
C ASP A 152 -14.02 10.77 4.52
N LEU A 153 -13.42 10.34 5.64
CA LEU A 153 -12.90 8.99 5.78
C LEU A 153 -13.97 7.92 5.62
N SER A 154 -15.24 8.26 5.86
CA SER A 154 -16.34 7.32 5.64
C SER A 154 -16.46 6.86 4.19
N LEU A 155 -15.94 7.63 3.24
CA LEU A 155 -15.94 7.26 1.83
C LEU A 155 -15.01 6.10 1.52
N ILE A 156 -14.03 5.84 2.38
CA ILE A 156 -13.12 4.70 2.24
C ILE A 156 -13.87 3.39 2.47
N HIS A 157 -14.96 3.43 3.20
CA HIS A 157 -15.74 2.25 3.57
C HIS A 157 -16.81 1.87 2.54
N ILE A 158 -16.86 2.56 1.45
CA ILE A 158 -17.80 2.25 0.37
C ILE A 158 -17.28 1.07 -0.51
#